data_296d87f0098d2bf2de88220cb8bbb3dc
#
_entry.id   296d87f0098d2bf2de88220cb8bbb3dc
#
_cell.length_a   1.000
_cell.length_b   1.000
_cell.length_c   1.000
_cell.angle_alpha   90.00
_cell.angle_beta   90.00
_cell.angle_gamma   90.00
#
_symmetry.space_group_name_H-M   'P 1'
#
loop_
_entity.id
_entity.type
_entity.pdbx_description
1 polymer ?
#
loop_
_entity_poly.entity_id
_entity_poly.type
_entity_poly.pdbx_seq_one_letter_code
_entity_poly.pdbx_strand_id
1 'polypeptide(L)'
;MNANEQAVAEVLAAYSAALNASDTDAVMPLYAEDGVFMPPYSASAVGADAVQKAYDAVFKAIKLTVKFNVAEIVEMSPEWVFARTNSAGTTFNHATGATSAEANQELFIFRKDQGGKFKIARYSFSTTNPQSK
;
A
#
# COMPACT_ATOMS: atom_id res chain seq x y z
N MET A 1 -19.22 -3.83 9.43
CA MET A 1 -18.54 -2.59 8.97
C MET A 1 -19.60 -1.60 8.51
N ASN A 2 -19.39 -0.32 8.77
CA ASN A 2 -20.24 0.72 8.21
C ASN A 2 -19.87 1.00 6.74
N ALA A 3 -20.60 1.92 6.09
CA ALA A 3 -20.40 2.22 4.67
C ALA A 3 -19.01 2.76 4.38
N ASN A 4 -18.45 3.60 5.26
CA ASN A 4 -17.10 4.16 5.07
C ASN A 4 -16.03 3.08 5.21
N GLU A 5 -16.17 2.21 6.19
CA GLU A 5 -15.24 1.09 6.38
C GLU A 5 -15.31 0.11 5.20
N GLN A 6 -16.50 -0.14 4.68
CA GLN A 6 -16.67 -0.98 3.50
C GLN A 6 -16.00 -0.34 2.26
N ALA A 7 -16.15 0.97 2.09
CA ALA A 7 -15.50 1.68 0.98
C ALA A 7 -13.96 1.56 1.07
N VAL A 8 -13.40 1.67 2.28
CA VAL A 8 -11.96 1.49 2.51
C VAL A 8 -11.53 0.06 2.21
N ALA A 9 -12.34 -0.94 2.59
CA ALA A 9 -12.03 -2.34 2.28
C ALA A 9 -11.92 -2.54 0.76
N GLU A 10 -12.76 -1.86 -0.03
CA GLU A 10 -12.71 -1.92 -1.49
C GLU A 10 -11.44 -1.27 -2.05
N VAL A 11 -11.00 -0.15 -1.47
CA VAL A 11 -9.74 0.50 -1.85
C VAL A 11 -8.56 -0.44 -1.56
N LEU A 12 -8.56 -1.10 -0.41
CA LEU A 12 -7.50 -2.06 -0.05
C LEU A 12 -7.45 -3.23 -1.03
N ALA A 13 -8.61 -3.75 -1.45
CA ALA A 13 -8.67 -4.83 -2.44
C ALA A 13 -8.10 -4.37 -3.79
N ALA A 14 -8.43 -3.15 -4.22
CA ALA A 14 -7.90 -2.58 -5.46
C ALA A 14 -6.39 -2.35 -5.37
N TYR A 15 -5.91 -1.88 -4.22
CA TYR A 15 -4.48 -1.70 -3.98
C TYR A 15 -3.72 -3.03 -4.08
N SER A 16 -4.23 -4.06 -3.44
CA SER A 16 -3.63 -5.40 -3.50
C SER A 16 -3.53 -5.90 -4.95
N ALA A 17 -4.60 -5.76 -5.71
CA ALA A 17 -4.61 -6.17 -7.12
C ALA A 17 -3.59 -5.40 -7.95
N ALA A 18 -3.52 -4.08 -7.78
CA ALA A 18 -2.57 -3.23 -8.50
C ALA A 18 -1.12 -3.56 -8.15
N LEU A 19 -0.84 -3.80 -6.87
CA LEU A 19 0.49 -4.14 -6.38
C LEU A 19 0.98 -5.46 -6.97
N ASN A 20 0.13 -6.49 -6.94
CA ASN A 20 0.47 -7.81 -7.48
C ASN A 20 0.57 -7.81 -9.00
N ALA A 21 -0.09 -6.87 -9.68
CA ALA A 21 0.01 -6.70 -11.13
C ALA A 21 1.20 -5.83 -11.55
N SER A 22 1.95 -5.26 -10.60
CA SER A 22 3.03 -4.30 -10.87
C SER A 22 2.54 -3.12 -11.70
N ASP A 23 1.36 -2.61 -11.38
CA ASP A 23 0.64 -1.62 -12.18
C ASP A 23 0.57 -0.28 -11.45
N THR A 24 1.55 0.59 -11.72
CA THR A 24 1.60 1.93 -11.13
C THR A 24 0.37 2.76 -11.51
N ASP A 25 -0.09 2.66 -12.74
CA ASP A 25 -1.25 3.42 -13.21
C ASP A 25 -2.53 3.04 -12.47
N ALA A 26 -2.62 1.80 -11.98
CA ALA A 26 -3.74 1.35 -11.15
C ALA A 26 -3.57 1.74 -9.67
N VAL A 27 -2.32 1.91 -9.19
CA VAL A 27 -2.04 2.36 -7.83
C VAL A 27 -2.38 3.83 -7.65
N MET A 28 -1.98 4.67 -8.61
CA MET A 28 -2.04 6.13 -8.45
C MET A 28 -3.44 6.68 -8.16
N PRO A 29 -4.53 6.22 -8.81
CA PRO A 29 -5.86 6.73 -8.50
C PRO A 29 -6.34 6.42 -7.07
N LEU A 30 -5.68 5.50 -6.37
CA LEU A 30 -6.03 5.12 -5.01
C LEU A 30 -5.41 6.07 -3.96
N TYR A 31 -4.40 6.86 -4.35
CA TYR A 31 -3.74 7.84 -3.50
C TYR A 31 -4.41 9.21 -3.63
N ALA A 32 -4.42 9.96 -2.52
CA ALA A 32 -4.71 11.40 -2.56
C ALA A 32 -3.57 12.12 -3.29
N GLU A 33 -3.85 13.31 -3.86
CA GLU A 33 -2.83 14.09 -4.56
C GLU A 33 -1.66 14.46 -3.65
N ASP A 34 -1.95 14.71 -2.38
CA ASP A 34 -0.95 15.00 -1.34
C ASP A 34 -0.56 13.76 -0.53
N GLY A 35 -0.80 12.58 -1.07
CA GLY A 35 -0.49 11.33 -0.43
C GLY A 35 1.00 11.16 -0.16
N VAL A 36 1.31 10.39 0.89
CA VAL A 36 2.69 10.09 1.28
C VAL A 36 2.85 8.59 1.42
N PHE A 37 3.89 8.08 0.77
CA PHE A 37 4.29 6.67 0.84
C PHE A 37 5.61 6.57 1.60
N MET A 38 5.60 5.79 2.68
CA MET A 38 6.75 5.64 3.59
C MET A 38 7.17 4.18 3.68
N PRO A 39 7.89 3.67 2.66
CA PRO A 39 8.41 2.30 2.72
C PRO A 39 9.59 2.21 3.69
N PRO A 40 9.93 1.00 4.15
CA PRO A 40 11.10 0.82 5.01
C PRO A 40 12.40 1.12 4.24
N TYR A 41 13.40 1.59 4.96
CA TYR A 41 14.76 1.84 4.45
C TYR A 41 14.85 2.90 3.34
N SER A 42 13.82 3.72 3.17
CA SER A 42 13.80 4.77 2.16
C SER A 42 13.21 6.04 2.73
N ALA A 43 13.61 7.18 2.17
CA ALA A 43 12.97 8.45 2.50
C ALA A 43 11.51 8.42 2.06
N SER A 44 10.67 9.20 2.73
CA SER A 44 9.26 9.34 2.38
C SER A 44 9.10 9.91 0.97
N ALA A 45 8.21 9.32 0.18
CA ALA A 45 7.78 9.87 -1.10
C ALA A 45 6.56 10.75 -0.83
N VAL A 46 6.70 12.06 -1.03
CA VAL A 46 5.69 13.06 -0.69
C VAL A 46 5.09 13.64 -1.97
N GLY A 47 3.77 13.46 -2.13
CA GLY A 47 3.01 13.97 -3.27
C GLY A 47 2.98 13.01 -4.46
N ALA A 48 2.07 13.27 -5.39
CA ALA A 48 1.74 12.34 -6.47
C ALA A 48 2.96 11.96 -7.32
N ASP A 49 3.77 12.94 -7.75
CA ASP A 49 4.91 12.66 -8.62
C ASP A 49 5.95 11.76 -7.93
N ALA A 50 6.26 12.05 -6.67
CA ALA A 50 7.23 11.25 -5.91
C ALA A 50 6.69 9.84 -5.63
N VAL A 51 5.41 9.73 -5.31
CA VAL A 51 4.75 8.43 -5.08
C VAL A 51 4.78 7.59 -6.35
N GLN A 52 4.45 8.18 -7.49
CA GLN A 52 4.48 7.47 -8.78
C GLN A 52 5.89 6.94 -9.07
N LYS A 53 6.90 7.78 -8.90
CA LYS A 53 8.30 7.36 -9.12
C LYS A 53 8.72 6.24 -8.18
N ALA A 54 8.25 6.28 -6.93
CA ALA A 54 8.56 5.24 -5.96
C ALA A 54 7.97 3.88 -6.38
N TYR A 55 6.71 3.84 -6.82
CA TYR A 55 6.10 2.59 -7.29
C TYR A 55 6.74 2.10 -8.58
N ASP A 56 7.04 3.00 -9.52
CA ASP A 56 7.76 2.62 -10.74
C ASP A 56 9.10 1.96 -10.40
N ALA A 57 9.83 2.50 -9.45
CA ALA A 57 11.12 1.95 -9.02
C ALA A 57 10.94 0.57 -8.36
N VAL A 58 9.94 0.40 -7.52
CA VAL A 58 9.64 -0.88 -6.88
C VAL A 58 9.35 -1.95 -7.94
N PHE A 59 8.45 -1.66 -8.86
CA PHE A 59 8.01 -2.64 -9.88
C PHE A 59 9.10 -2.93 -10.91
N LYS A 60 10.01 -2.00 -11.12
CA LYS A 60 11.19 -2.22 -11.97
C LYS A 60 12.18 -3.18 -11.31
N ALA A 61 12.29 -3.12 -9.98
CA ALA A 61 13.24 -3.92 -9.22
C ALA A 61 12.71 -5.31 -8.87
N ILE A 62 11.42 -5.41 -8.53
CA ILE A 62 10.84 -6.65 -7.99
C ILE A 62 9.42 -6.87 -8.50
N LYS A 63 9.03 -8.16 -8.49
CA LYS A 63 7.63 -8.57 -8.64
C LYS A 63 7.14 -9.11 -7.30
N LEU A 64 6.07 -8.52 -6.81
CA LEU A 64 5.43 -8.97 -5.58
C LEU A 64 4.30 -9.95 -5.90
N THR A 65 4.22 -11.01 -5.11
CA THR A 65 3.08 -11.92 -5.10
C THR A 65 2.72 -12.11 -3.65
N VAL A 66 1.85 -11.23 -3.15
CA VAL A 66 1.50 -11.18 -1.72
C VAL A 66 0.00 -11.18 -1.55
N LYS A 67 -0.43 -11.71 -0.41
CA LYS A 67 -1.83 -11.68 0.02
C LYS A 67 -1.92 -10.77 1.24
N PHE A 68 -2.83 -9.80 1.18
CA PHE A 68 -3.12 -8.91 2.30
C PHE A 68 -4.21 -9.53 3.18
N ASN A 69 -4.00 -9.45 4.47
CA ASN A 69 -5.00 -9.79 5.47
C ASN A 69 -5.35 -8.52 6.25
N VAL A 70 -6.62 -8.13 6.21
CA VAL A 70 -7.08 -6.92 6.92
C VAL A 70 -7.29 -7.28 8.39
N ALA A 71 -6.46 -6.66 9.26
CA ALA A 71 -6.56 -6.87 10.70
C ALA A 71 -7.69 -6.03 11.30
N GLU A 72 -7.81 -4.77 10.87
CA GLU A 72 -8.89 -3.88 11.32
C GLU A 72 -9.05 -2.70 10.37
N ILE A 73 -10.27 -2.19 10.30
CA ILE A 73 -10.61 -0.94 9.62
C ILE A 73 -11.40 -0.12 10.63
N VAL A 74 -10.94 1.09 10.93
CA VAL A 74 -11.54 1.91 11.99
C VAL A 74 -11.82 3.31 11.48
N GLU A 75 -13.10 3.70 11.48
CA GLU A 75 -13.49 5.07 11.18
C GLU A 75 -13.17 5.96 12.39
N MET A 76 -12.32 6.97 12.19
CA MET A 76 -11.95 7.93 13.21
C MET A 76 -12.89 9.14 13.23
N SER A 77 -13.39 9.50 12.07
CA SER A 77 -14.34 10.57 11.83
C SER A 77 -15.01 10.32 10.47
N PRO A 78 -16.05 11.09 10.09
CA PRO A 78 -16.68 10.86 8.78
C PRO A 78 -15.75 10.96 7.57
N GLU A 79 -14.60 11.63 7.70
CA GLU A 79 -13.68 11.87 6.59
C GLU A 79 -12.36 11.11 6.73
N TRP A 80 -12.10 10.47 7.86
CA TRP A 80 -10.81 9.81 8.13
C TRP A 80 -11.03 8.39 8.64
N VAL A 81 -10.35 7.45 8.00
CA VAL A 81 -10.38 6.03 8.36
C VAL A 81 -8.94 5.52 8.38
N PHE A 82 -8.59 4.71 9.35
CA PHE A 82 -7.32 3.98 9.27
C PHE A 82 -7.57 2.49 9.10
N ALA A 83 -6.59 1.79 8.51
CA ALA A 83 -6.61 0.35 8.41
C ALA A 83 -5.25 -0.22 8.79
N ARG A 84 -5.25 -1.34 9.49
CA ARG A 84 -4.06 -2.15 9.70
C ARG A 84 -4.21 -3.44 8.93
N THR A 85 -3.16 -3.80 8.21
CA THR A 85 -3.11 -5.04 7.44
C THR A 85 -1.80 -5.77 7.71
N ASN A 86 -1.77 -7.04 7.35
CA ASN A 86 -0.55 -7.82 7.24
C ASN A 86 -0.49 -8.41 5.84
N SER A 87 0.69 -8.55 5.29
CA SER A 87 0.84 -9.21 4.00
C SER A 87 1.94 -10.28 4.07
N ALA A 88 1.78 -11.31 3.27
CA ALA A 88 2.76 -12.38 3.16
C ALA A 88 2.72 -12.98 1.76
N GLY A 89 3.85 -13.48 1.31
CA GLY A 89 3.99 -14.11 0.01
C GLY A 89 5.45 -14.13 -0.41
N THR A 90 5.71 -13.74 -1.64
CA THR A 90 7.05 -13.80 -2.23
C THR A 90 7.39 -12.51 -2.97
N THR A 91 8.71 -12.27 -3.07
CA THR A 91 9.29 -11.22 -3.90
C THR A 91 10.23 -11.88 -4.89
N PHE A 92 10.04 -11.57 -6.18
CA PHE A 92 10.95 -11.97 -7.25
C PHE A 92 11.84 -10.79 -7.61
N ASN A 93 13.17 -10.99 -7.53
CA ASN A 93 14.15 -9.94 -7.87
C ASN A 93 14.51 -10.04 -9.35
N HIS A 94 14.17 -9.02 -10.13
CA HIS A 94 14.40 -9.02 -11.57
C HIS A 94 15.88 -9.05 -11.94
N ALA A 95 16.75 -8.46 -11.14
CA ALA A 95 18.18 -8.40 -11.40
C ALA A 95 18.88 -9.75 -11.17
N THR A 96 18.46 -10.48 -10.15
CA THR A 96 19.13 -11.72 -9.74
C THR A 96 18.36 -12.98 -10.14
N GLY A 97 17.07 -12.87 -10.43
CA GLY A 97 16.20 -14.02 -10.66
C GLY A 97 15.85 -14.80 -9.39
N ALA A 98 16.22 -14.29 -8.22
CA ALA A 98 15.96 -14.97 -6.96
C ALA A 98 14.55 -14.65 -6.44
N THR A 99 13.91 -15.65 -5.86
CA THR A 99 12.63 -15.49 -5.16
C THR A 99 12.87 -15.67 -3.66
N SER A 100 12.32 -14.77 -2.86
CA SER A 100 12.44 -14.83 -1.41
C SER A 100 11.10 -14.64 -0.74
N ALA A 101 11.01 -15.04 0.54
CA ALA A 101 9.81 -14.82 1.34
C ALA A 101 9.64 -13.33 1.63
N GLU A 102 8.39 -12.89 1.60
CA GLU A 102 8.01 -11.51 1.88
C GLU A 102 6.89 -11.52 2.93
N ALA A 103 7.07 -10.72 3.99
CA ALA A 103 6.03 -10.54 4.99
C ALA A 103 6.15 -9.16 5.61
N ASN A 104 5.03 -8.49 5.77
CA ASN A 104 4.97 -7.10 6.24
C ASN A 104 3.79 -6.86 7.16
N GLN A 105 3.87 -5.76 7.90
CA GLN A 105 2.73 -5.14 8.58
C GLN A 105 2.58 -3.73 8.03
N GLU A 106 1.33 -3.32 7.80
CA GLU A 106 1.02 -2.06 7.12
C GLU A 106 0.05 -1.22 7.94
N LEU A 107 0.25 0.09 7.88
CA LEU A 107 -0.70 1.08 8.38
C LEU A 107 -1.08 2.04 7.25
N PHE A 108 -2.37 2.09 6.93
CA PHE A 108 -2.93 3.00 5.95
C PHE A 108 -3.81 4.03 6.66
N ILE A 109 -3.69 5.30 6.26
CA ILE A 109 -4.62 6.35 6.67
C ILE A 109 -5.30 6.87 5.41
N PHE A 110 -6.64 6.81 5.41
CA PHE A 110 -7.47 7.22 4.27
C PHE A 110 -8.21 8.51 4.60
N ARG A 111 -8.33 9.38 3.61
CA ARG A 111 -9.13 10.60 3.73
C ARG A 111 -10.16 10.62 2.60
N LYS A 112 -11.39 11.01 2.95
CA LYS A 112 -12.46 11.19 1.96
C LYS A 112 -12.18 12.46 1.15
N ASP A 113 -12.18 12.35 -0.16
CA ASP A 113 -11.98 13.49 -1.05
C ASP A 113 -13.31 14.25 -1.30
N GLN A 114 -13.25 15.32 -2.09
CA GLN A 114 -14.42 16.15 -2.39
C GLN A 114 -15.50 15.38 -3.17
N GLY A 115 -15.10 14.33 -3.90
CA GLY A 115 -16.04 13.45 -4.61
C GLY A 115 -16.63 12.36 -3.73
N GLY A 116 -16.33 12.34 -2.44
CA GLY A 116 -16.85 11.35 -1.50
C GLY A 116 -16.12 10.02 -1.53
N LYS A 117 -14.94 9.95 -2.16
CA LYS A 117 -14.15 8.73 -2.27
C LYS A 117 -12.99 8.75 -1.28
N PHE A 118 -12.73 7.61 -0.65
CA PHE A 118 -11.57 7.47 0.22
C PHE A 118 -10.31 7.24 -0.60
N LYS A 119 -9.26 8.01 -0.27
CA LYS A 119 -7.95 7.95 -0.91
C LYS A 119 -6.89 7.73 0.15
N ILE A 120 -5.81 7.04 -0.22
CA ILE A 120 -4.67 6.84 0.68
C ILE A 120 -3.99 8.19 0.91
N ALA A 121 -4.08 8.70 2.14
CA ALA A 121 -3.42 9.94 2.53
C ALA A 121 -2.01 9.68 3.03
N ARG A 122 -1.83 8.63 3.82
CA ARG A 122 -0.53 8.20 4.37
C ARG A 122 -0.47 6.70 4.38
N TYR A 123 0.68 6.14 4.02
CA TYR A 123 0.88 4.70 4.05
C TYR A 123 2.32 4.41 4.48
N SER A 124 2.46 3.59 5.49
CA SER A 124 3.74 3.14 6.02
C SER A 124 3.70 1.64 6.26
N PHE A 125 4.80 0.95 5.96
CA PHE A 125 4.89 -0.45 6.28
C PHE A 125 6.30 -0.83 6.74
N SER A 126 6.39 -1.96 7.41
CA SER A 126 7.66 -2.53 7.84
C SER A 126 7.63 -4.04 7.68
N THR A 127 8.81 -4.62 7.48
CA THR A 127 8.93 -6.06 7.33
C THR A 127 8.72 -6.77 8.66
N THR A 128 8.03 -7.92 8.62
CA THR A 128 7.92 -8.83 9.76
C THR A 128 8.78 -10.08 9.58
N ASN A 129 9.50 -10.20 8.45
CA ASN A 129 10.49 -11.24 8.26
C ASN A 129 11.69 -11.00 9.16
N PRO A 130 12.27 -12.07 9.77
CA PRO A 130 13.51 -11.90 10.50
C PRO A 130 14.63 -11.41 9.59
N GLN A 131 15.44 -10.50 10.10
CA GLN A 131 16.63 -10.03 9.39
C GLN A 131 17.70 -11.12 9.37
N SER A 132 18.37 -11.26 8.23
CA SER A 132 19.58 -12.08 8.12
C SER A 132 20.70 -11.42 8.92
N LYS A 133 21.48 -12.24 9.64
CA LYS A 133 22.62 -11.77 10.42
C LYS A 133 23.93 -12.08 9.69
#